data_a8207bd670a596698c5f08963e4ada42
#
_entry.id   a8207bd670a596698c5f08963e4ada42
#
_cell.length_a   1.000
_cell.length_b   1.000
_cell.length_c   1.000
_cell.angle_alpha   90.00
_cell.angle_beta   90.00
_cell.angle_gamma   90.00
#
_symmetry.space_group_name_H-M   'P 1'
#
loop_
_entity.id
_entity.type
_entity.pdbx_description
1 polymer ?
#
loop_
_entity_poly.entity_id
_entity_poly.type
_entity_poly.pdbx_seq_one_letter_code
_entity_poly.pdbx_strand_id
1 'polypeptide(L)' 'MPPLQKPKSRLEAHAPQCARCRTLMKVRILIPGRKVDDVSYRCEKCGGEVMRSVPRAW' A
#
# COMPACT_ATOMS: atom_id res chain seq x y z
N MET A 1 12.44 -18.07 13.70
CA MET A 1 11.20 -17.67 13.01
C MET A 1 11.06 -16.18 13.07
N PRO A 2 11.01 -15.50 11.92
CA PRO A 2 10.89 -14.05 11.96
C PRO A 2 9.54 -13.63 12.55
N PRO A 3 9.50 -12.54 13.33
CA PRO A 3 8.25 -12.06 13.86
C PRO A 3 7.33 -11.60 12.74
N LEU A 4 6.05 -11.90 12.89
CA LEU A 4 5.05 -11.41 11.97
C LEU A 4 4.91 -9.91 12.17
N GLN A 5 5.27 -9.16 11.15
CA GLN A 5 5.12 -7.72 11.20
C GLN A 5 3.67 -7.36 10.91
N LYS A 6 3.01 -6.80 11.91
CA LYS A 6 1.68 -6.28 11.71
C LYS A 6 1.77 -4.98 10.94
N PRO A 7 0.86 -4.73 9.96
CA PRO A 7 0.85 -3.46 9.26
C PRO A 7 0.56 -2.32 10.24
N LYS A 8 1.25 -1.20 10.07
CA LYS A 8 1.10 -0.04 10.95
C LYS A 8 -0.23 0.68 10.73
N SER A 9 -0.81 0.51 9.54
CA SER A 9 -2.08 1.15 9.21
C SER A 9 -2.83 0.28 8.21
N ARG A 10 -4.13 0.59 8.00
CA ARG A 10 -4.90 -0.10 6.98
C ARG A 10 -4.33 0.11 5.58
N LEU A 11 -3.68 1.26 5.36
CA LEU A 11 -3.07 1.54 4.06
C LEU A 11 -1.94 0.58 3.75
N GLU A 12 -1.12 0.27 4.74
CA GLU A 12 -0.06 -0.73 4.58
C GLU A 12 -0.61 -2.13 4.42
N ALA A 13 -1.73 -2.43 5.07
CA ALA A 13 -2.37 -3.74 4.94
C ALA A 13 -2.86 -4.01 3.52
N HIS A 14 -3.19 -2.96 2.77
CA HIS A 14 -3.64 -3.07 1.39
C HIS A 14 -2.54 -2.80 0.38
N ALA A 15 -1.31 -2.61 0.82
CA ALA A 15 -0.20 -2.34 -0.08
C ALA A 15 0.03 -3.51 -1.04
N PRO A 16 0.11 -3.24 -2.36
CA PRO A 16 0.38 -4.30 -3.32
C PRO A 16 1.85 -4.68 -3.30
N GLN A 17 2.12 -5.87 -3.78
CA GLN A 17 3.49 -6.34 -3.97
C GLN A 17 3.94 -6.03 -5.39
N CYS A 18 5.15 -5.50 -5.53
CA CYS A 18 5.71 -5.24 -6.84
C CYS A 18 5.98 -6.56 -7.57
N ALA A 19 5.42 -6.71 -8.77
CA ALA A 19 5.58 -7.95 -9.53
C ALA A 19 7.02 -8.21 -9.95
N ARG A 20 7.80 -7.17 -10.13
CA ARG A 20 9.21 -7.29 -10.53
C ARG A 20 10.13 -7.56 -9.37
N CYS A 21 9.95 -6.80 -8.29
CA CYS A 21 10.87 -6.83 -7.16
C CYS A 21 10.39 -7.73 -6.04
N ARG A 22 9.14 -8.15 -6.07
CA ARG A 22 8.48 -8.95 -5.03
C ARG A 22 8.58 -8.30 -3.65
N THR A 23 8.68 -6.98 -3.64
CA THR A 23 8.77 -6.19 -2.42
C THR A 23 7.46 -5.45 -2.23
N LEU A 24 7.00 -5.35 -1.00
CA LEU A 24 5.81 -4.57 -0.70
C LEU A 24 6.04 -3.11 -1.03
N MET A 25 5.08 -2.51 -1.72
CA MET A 25 5.13 -1.10 -2.05
C MET A 25 4.78 -0.27 -0.82
N LYS A 26 5.22 0.97 -0.82
CA LYS A 26 4.94 1.91 0.26
C LYS A 26 3.98 2.99 -0.19
N VAL A 27 3.20 3.48 0.75
CA VAL A 27 2.27 4.57 0.50
C VAL A 27 3.05 5.83 0.11
N ARG A 28 2.66 6.43 -1.00
CA ARG A 28 3.26 7.68 -1.46
C ARG A 28 2.31 8.85 -1.28
N ILE A 29 1.08 8.69 -1.78
CA ILE A 29 0.08 9.75 -1.74
C ILE A 29 -1.23 9.15 -1.28
N LEU A 30 -1.93 9.88 -0.42
CA LEU A 30 -3.25 9.53 0.04
C LEU A 30 -4.22 10.62 -0.39
N ILE A 31 -5.23 10.23 -1.16
CA ILE A 31 -6.31 11.13 -1.56
C ILE A 31 -7.57 10.65 -0.85
N PRO A 32 -8.04 11.38 0.17
CA PRO A 32 -9.22 10.96 0.91
C PRO A 32 -10.47 11.04 0.05
N GLY A 33 -11.31 10.02 0.16
CA GLY A 33 -12.59 9.96 -0.51
C GLY A 33 -13.72 9.84 0.50
N ARG A 34 -14.96 9.64 0.01
CA ARG A 34 -16.11 9.51 0.87
C ARG A 34 -16.20 8.15 1.56
N LYS A 35 -16.12 7.09 0.78
CA LYS A 35 -16.23 5.71 1.28
C LYS A 35 -14.89 4.98 1.24
N VAL A 36 -14.07 5.33 0.28
CA VAL A 36 -12.75 4.75 0.09
C VAL A 36 -11.75 5.87 -0.11
N ASP A 37 -10.51 5.58 0.22
CA ASP A 37 -9.41 6.49 -0.05
C ASP A 37 -8.62 5.98 -1.24
N ASP A 38 -8.25 6.86 -2.15
CA ASP A 38 -7.37 6.51 -3.25
C ASP A 38 -5.93 6.65 -2.76
N VAL A 39 -5.20 5.56 -2.80
CA VAL A 39 -3.85 5.52 -2.29
C VAL A 39 -2.90 5.14 -3.40
N SER A 40 -1.85 5.94 -3.58
CA SER A 40 -0.79 5.65 -4.51
C SER A 40 0.35 4.98 -3.78
N TYR A 41 0.76 3.82 -4.28
CA TYR A 41 1.88 3.07 -3.73
C TYR A 41 3.05 3.10 -4.69
N ARG A 42 4.23 3.10 -4.16
CA ARG A 42 5.44 3.12 -4.97
C ARG A 42 6.41 2.04 -4.50
N CYS A 43 7.04 1.37 -5.46
CA CYS A 43 8.12 0.45 -5.19
C CYS A 43 9.42 1.23 -5.09
N GLU A 44 10.11 1.09 -3.98
CA GLU A 44 11.38 1.80 -3.77
C GLU A 44 12.51 1.28 -4.64
N LYS A 45 12.42 0.03 -5.08
CA LYS A 45 13.50 -0.56 -5.87
C LYS A 45 13.44 -0.21 -7.34
N CYS A 46 12.27 -0.32 -7.94
CA CYS A 46 12.12 -0.07 -9.38
C CYS A 46 11.41 1.25 -9.71
N GLY A 47 10.83 1.90 -8.72
CA GLY A 47 10.12 3.15 -8.92
C GLY A 47 8.73 3.01 -9.51
N GLY A 48 8.23 1.79 -9.66
CA GLY A 48 6.88 1.57 -10.18
C GLY A 48 5.82 2.07 -9.22
N GLU A 49 4.73 2.61 -9.75
CA GLU A 49 3.62 3.13 -8.96
C GLU A 49 2.33 2.43 -9.31
N VAL A 50 1.49 2.22 -8.31
CA VAL A 50 0.18 1.60 -8.46
C VAL A 50 -0.80 2.37 -7.59
N MET A 51 -1.99 2.63 -8.13
CA MET A 51 -3.04 3.26 -7.36
C MET A 51 -4.08 2.23 -6.94
N ARG A 52 -4.48 2.28 -5.70
CA ARG A 52 -5.47 1.37 -5.13
C ARG A 52 -6.51 2.15 -4.33
N SER A 53 -7.75 1.67 -4.37
CA SER A 53 -8.81 2.19 -3.51
C SER A 53 -8.85 1.37 -2.23
N VAL A 54 -8.68 2.03 -1.09
CA VAL A 54 -8.65 1.38 0.21
C VAL A 54 -9.90 1.79 0.98
N PRO A 55 -10.72 0.82 1.42
CA PRO A 55 -11.93 1.15 2.18
C PRO A 55 -11.58 1.80 3.51
N ARG A 56 -12.37 2.79 3.90
CA ARG A 56 -12.18 3.48 5.17
C ARG A 56 -12.63 2.65 6.36
N ALA A 57 -13.71 1.94 6.18
CA ALA A 57 -14.26 1.11 7.25
C ALA A 57 -13.64 -0.27 7.21
N TRP A 58 -13.28 -0.75 8.36
CA TRP A 58 -12.80 -2.12 8.54
C TRP A 58 -13.97 -3.04 8.87
#